data_d72a1d5c7ef6982424cf5888c450807f
#
_entry.id   d72a1d5c7ef6982424cf5888c450807f
#
_cell.length_a   1.000
_cell.length_b   1.000
_cell.length_c   1.000
_cell.angle_alpha   90.00
_cell.angle_beta   90.00
_cell.angle_gamma   90.00
#
_symmetry.space_group_name_H-M   'P 1'
#
loop_
_entity.id
_entity.type
_entity.pdbx_description
1 polymer ?
#
loop_
_entity_poly.entity_id
_entity_poly.type
_entity_poly.pdbx_seq_one_letter_code
_entity_poly.pdbx_strand_id
1 'polypeptide(L)'
;MRRALLLALLTLCGCAAVTGLEVRPAFAATSPAGRPTMAPSGTAGDHGSTAGLPLASALVDIAATSTGRGYWLLAGDGGVFTFGDATYHGSTGDLALVSPARAMAATRSGQGYWFAAGDGGVFTFGDAGYHGSAAELALNKPVVGILPTETGGGYWLVASDGGVFTFGDAGFVGSLGGQAIPDPIVGLAPRPGGGYRLVDRVGRVYAFGASYLGGMQGACRGEVTDIASSPSGEGYWLLCSTGDVRARGDAPDLRPRLQLSAGQRAVGLATTPDGQGLWAMGSGVALAHVDETISGPHAFLAVSGGAPVRWSPCLPLSWALADDSPDGAEQLVGEAFDYLAGRTGLRFVFGGRMPAAAPMPVGTIRVGWTDLAPTQLGMATSRAHLTPWGPRMRSSDIALARDTGLALDYSTSGVGPVLLHELGHALGLDHVDDPSQLMYTARSGPTDFNAGDRAGLRQLSAFNGC
;
A
#
# COMPACT_ATOMS: atom_id res chain seq x y z
N MET A 1 -7.64 69.18 -44.03
CA MET A 1 -7.49 69.90 -42.72
C MET A 1 -7.75 68.95 -41.62
N ARG A 2 -6.76 68.76 -40.73
CA ARG A 2 -6.85 68.35 -39.31
C ARG A 2 -7.66 67.07 -39.00
N ARG A 3 -7.00 65.99 -38.73
CA ARG A 3 -6.40 65.55 -37.43
C ARG A 3 -7.38 65.06 -36.42
N ALA A 4 -7.21 63.78 -36.01
CA ALA A 4 -6.66 63.59 -34.67
C ALA A 4 -6.27 62.12 -34.52
N LEU A 5 -5.06 61.90 -34.03
CA LEU A 5 -4.47 60.68 -33.53
C LEU A 5 -5.22 60.26 -32.25
N LEU A 6 -5.60 58.99 -32.12
CA LEU A 6 -5.86 58.41 -30.81
C LEU A 6 -5.11 57.07 -30.76
N LEU A 7 -4.08 57.06 -29.95
CA LEU A 7 -3.32 55.88 -29.51
C LEU A 7 -4.21 55.08 -28.57
N ALA A 8 -4.53 53.84 -28.93
CA ALA A 8 -5.10 52.90 -27.99
C ALA A 8 -4.06 51.78 -27.74
N LEU A 9 -3.52 51.77 -26.56
CA LEU A 9 -2.74 50.66 -26.01
C LEU A 9 -3.62 49.42 -25.97
N LEU A 10 -3.32 48.43 -26.80
CA LEU A 10 -3.79 47.07 -26.63
C LEU A 10 -2.75 46.31 -25.82
N THR A 11 -3.06 46.09 -24.56
CA THR A 11 -2.39 45.09 -23.71
C THR A 11 -2.62 43.72 -24.30
N LEU A 12 -1.60 43.14 -24.91
CA LEU A 12 -1.57 41.74 -25.32
C LEU A 12 -1.51 40.88 -24.07
N CYS A 13 -2.64 40.28 -23.73
CA CYS A 13 -2.68 39.11 -22.84
C CYS A 13 -2.25 37.88 -23.67
N GLY A 14 -0.97 37.53 -23.58
CA GLY A 14 -0.41 36.36 -24.23
C GLY A 14 -0.90 35.09 -23.55
N CYS A 15 -1.99 34.52 -24.08
CA CYS A 15 -2.25 33.07 -23.85
C CYS A 15 -1.19 32.30 -24.62
N ALA A 16 -0.14 31.84 -23.93
CA ALA A 16 0.75 30.83 -24.45
C ALA A 16 -0.04 29.52 -24.56
N ALA A 17 -0.40 29.16 -25.80
CA ALA A 17 -0.85 27.83 -26.11
C ALA A 17 0.32 26.88 -25.84
N VAL A 18 0.19 26.04 -24.80
CA VAL A 18 1.07 24.91 -24.57
C VAL A 18 0.68 23.83 -25.58
N THR A 19 1.21 23.95 -26.79
CA THR A 19 1.25 22.86 -27.75
C THR A 19 2.55 22.11 -27.53
N GLY A 20 2.44 20.81 -27.19
CA GLY A 20 3.60 19.92 -27.13
C GLY A 20 3.86 19.33 -25.76
N LEU A 21 2.90 18.52 -25.27
CA LEU A 21 3.30 17.44 -24.36
C LEU A 21 3.92 16.37 -25.29
N GLU A 22 5.22 16.46 -25.50
CA GLU A 22 6.00 15.31 -25.95
C GLU A 22 5.87 14.25 -24.88
N VAL A 23 5.12 13.18 -25.19
CA VAL A 23 5.18 11.93 -24.46
C VAL A 23 6.61 11.42 -24.66
N ARG A 24 7.49 11.73 -23.73
CA ARG A 24 8.82 11.14 -23.71
C ARG A 24 8.63 9.64 -23.52
N PRO A 25 9.22 8.81 -24.39
CA PRO A 25 9.25 7.38 -24.15
C PRO A 25 9.93 7.14 -22.80
N ALA A 26 9.38 6.18 -22.05
CA ALA A 26 9.87 5.78 -20.74
C ALA A 26 11.40 5.74 -20.72
N PHE A 27 11.98 6.44 -19.76
CA PHE A 27 13.40 6.45 -19.52
C PHE A 27 13.91 5.01 -19.41
N ALA A 28 14.78 4.60 -20.31
CA ALA A 28 15.74 3.55 -20.03
C ALA A 28 16.68 4.12 -18.96
N ALA A 29 16.28 4.07 -17.71
CA ALA A 29 17.10 4.45 -16.59
C ALA A 29 18.19 3.38 -16.44
N THR A 30 19.41 3.74 -16.81
CA THR A 30 20.59 3.04 -16.30
C THR A 30 20.59 3.27 -14.79
N SER A 31 20.11 2.27 -14.05
CA SER A 31 20.00 2.32 -12.59
C SER A 31 21.38 2.48 -11.95
N PRO A 32 21.53 3.39 -10.97
CA PRO A 32 22.56 3.22 -9.96
C PRO A 32 22.15 2.04 -9.09
N ALA A 33 22.83 0.90 -9.25
CA ALA A 33 22.96 -0.26 -8.35
C ALA A 33 21.76 -0.70 -7.48
N GLY A 34 20.51 -0.54 -7.93
CA GLY A 34 19.33 -1.18 -7.34
C GLY A 34 19.10 -2.53 -8.03
N ARG A 35 18.95 -3.61 -7.25
CA ARG A 35 18.65 -4.93 -7.81
C ARG A 35 17.27 -4.90 -8.47
N PRO A 36 17.08 -5.52 -9.66
CA PRO A 36 15.80 -5.48 -10.37
C PRO A 36 14.69 -6.13 -9.54
N THR A 37 13.53 -5.47 -9.52
CA THR A 37 12.31 -6.01 -8.90
C THR A 37 11.60 -7.04 -9.77
N MET A 38 12.13 -7.30 -10.97
CA MET A 38 11.62 -8.25 -11.96
C MET A 38 12.71 -9.23 -12.38
N ALA A 39 12.33 -10.47 -12.63
CA ALA A 39 13.20 -11.50 -13.20
C ALA A 39 12.46 -12.29 -14.28
N PRO A 40 12.80 -12.08 -15.56
CA PRO A 40 12.32 -12.90 -16.66
C PRO A 40 13.03 -14.26 -16.71
N SER A 41 12.37 -15.28 -17.27
CA SER A 41 12.92 -16.59 -17.57
C SER A 41 12.25 -17.19 -18.80
N GLY A 42 12.97 -18.07 -19.54
CA GLY A 42 12.46 -18.65 -20.78
C GLY A 42 12.26 -17.60 -21.87
N THR A 43 11.11 -17.59 -22.53
CA THR A 43 10.77 -16.63 -23.60
C THR A 43 10.35 -15.25 -23.08
N ALA A 44 10.20 -15.08 -21.75
CA ALA A 44 9.83 -13.81 -21.15
C ALA A 44 10.95 -12.76 -21.37
N GLY A 45 10.58 -11.60 -21.95
CA GLY A 45 11.50 -10.48 -22.16
C GLY A 45 11.68 -9.63 -20.91
N ASP A 46 12.81 -8.95 -20.78
CA ASP A 46 13.00 -7.88 -19.80
C ASP A 46 12.44 -6.58 -20.40
N HIS A 47 11.36 -6.08 -19.82
CA HIS A 47 10.70 -4.85 -20.26
C HIS A 47 10.90 -3.70 -19.26
N GLY A 48 11.72 -3.90 -18.23
CA GLY A 48 11.99 -2.92 -17.19
C GLY A 48 11.32 -3.24 -15.86
N SER A 49 11.48 -2.35 -14.89
CA SER A 49 10.91 -2.52 -13.56
C SER A 49 10.75 -1.19 -12.85
N THR A 50 10.11 -1.20 -11.68
CA THR A 50 10.02 -0.04 -10.78
C THR A 50 11.30 0.18 -9.95
N ALA A 51 12.41 -0.53 -10.26
CA ALA A 51 13.66 -0.33 -9.54
C ALA A 51 14.14 1.13 -9.64
N GLY A 52 14.40 1.75 -8.49
CA GLY A 52 14.81 3.16 -8.42
C GLY A 52 13.66 4.17 -8.45
N LEU A 53 12.41 3.73 -8.60
CA LEU A 53 11.25 4.61 -8.42
C LEU A 53 10.85 4.68 -6.94
N PRO A 54 10.54 5.87 -6.41
CA PRO A 54 9.95 5.99 -5.08
C PRO A 54 8.49 5.51 -5.14
N LEU A 55 8.24 4.28 -4.68
CA LEU A 55 6.89 3.74 -4.60
C LEU A 55 6.23 4.18 -3.29
N ALA A 56 5.01 4.70 -3.37
CA ALA A 56 4.20 5.03 -2.19
C ALA A 56 3.70 3.76 -1.46
N SER A 57 3.53 2.66 -2.20
CA SER A 57 3.12 1.37 -1.67
C SER A 57 3.89 0.22 -2.33
N ALA A 58 4.00 -0.91 -1.64
CA ALA A 58 4.63 -2.10 -2.18
C ALA A 58 3.85 -2.64 -3.39
N LEU A 59 4.57 -3.23 -4.35
CA LEU A 59 3.95 -4.02 -5.41
C LEU A 59 3.31 -5.27 -4.80
N VAL A 60 2.13 -5.61 -5.29
CA VAL A 60 1.32 -6.72 -4.76
C VAL A 60 0.99 -7.76 -5.82
N ASP A 61 0.89 -7.38 -7.10
CA ASP A 61 0.54 -8.32 -8.15
C ASP A 61 1.04 -7.86 -9.54
N ILE A 62 1.08 -8.77 -10.50
CA ILE A 62 1.50 -8.59 -11.89
C ILE A 62 0.53 -9.27 -12.85
N ALA A 63 0.17 -8.60 -13.93
CA ALA A 63 -0.57 -9.19 -15.04
C ALA A 63 0.20 -9.00 -16.37
N ALA A 64 0.37 -10.07 -17.13
CA ALA A 64 1.00 -10.02 -18.45
C ALA A 64 0.02 -9.50 -19.52
N THR A 65 0.55 -8.84 -20.58
CA THR A 65 -0.21 -8.54 -21.77
C THR A 65 -0.53 -9.82 -22.57
N SER A 66 -1.62 -9.80 -23.33
CA SER A 66 -2.02 -10.92 -24.19
C SER A 66 -0.98 -11.26 -25.29
N THR A 67 -0.08 -10.33 -25.58
CA THR A 67 1.03 -10.53 -26.53
C THR A 67 2.26 -11.17 -25.90
N GLY A 68 2.36 -11.17 -24.55
CA GLY A 68 3.56 -11.58 -23.82
C GLY A 68 4.78 -10.65 -23.98
N ARG A 69 4.56 -9.41 -24.44
CA ARG A 69 5.62 -8.41 -24.66
C ARG A 69 5.55 -7.23 -23.69
N GLY A 70 4.77 -7.38 -22.62
CA GLY A 70 4.65 -6.38 -21.58
C GLY A 70 3.86 -6.90 -20.38
N TYR A 71 3.78 -6.08 -19.35
CA TYR A 71 3.03 -6.37 -18.15
C TYR A 71 2.63 -5.10 -17.39
N TRP A 72 1.59 -5.22 -16.62
CA TRP A 72 1.17 -4.26 -15.60
C TRP A 72 1.63 -4.75 -14.24
N LEU A 73 2.13 -3.83 -13.40
CA LEU A 73 2.42 -4.07 -11.98
C LEU A 73 1.43 -3.25 -11.15
N LEU A 74 0.81 -3.90 -10.17
CA LEU A 74 -0.12 -3.29 -9.23
C LEU A 74 0.59 -3.03 -7.90
N ALA A 75 0.46 -1.81 -7.38
CA ALA A 75 0.84 -1.47 -6.02
C ALA A 75 -0.37 -1.53 -5.07
N GLY A 76 -0.12 -1.67 -3.78
CA GLY A 76 -1.16 -1.82 -2.75
C GLY A 76 -2.05 -0.58 -2.58
N ASP A 77 -1.63 0.60 -3.02
CA ASP A 77 -2.43 1.82 -3.09
C ASP A 77 -3.32 1.91 -4.34
N GLY A 78 -3.25 0.88 -5.21
CA GLY A 78 -3.94 0.83 -6.50
C GLY A 78 -3.22 1.58 -7.61
N GLY A 79 -1.97 2.01 -7.41
CA GLY A 79 -1.08 2.51 -8.45
C GLY A 79 -0.76 1.41 -9.45
N VAL A 80 -0.82 1.72 -10.76
CA VAL A 80 -0.52 0.78 -11.84
C VAL A 80 0.66 1.29 -12.65
N PHE A 81 1.66 0.43 -12.85
CA PHE A 81 2.86 0.70 -13.65
C PHE A 81 2.87 -0.18 -14.89
N THR A 82 3.22 0.38 -16.05
CA THR A 82 3.18 -0.30 -17.35
C THR A 82 4.57 -0.49 -17.92
N PHE A 83 4.84 -1.66 -18.45
CA PHE A 83 6.13 -2.01 -19.06
C PHE A 83 5.94 -2.76 -20.38
N GLY A 84 6.87 -2.58 -21.31
CA GLY A 84 6.77 -3.16 -22.64
C GLY A 84 5.63 -2.56 -23.44
N ASP A 85 4.74 -3.41 -24.01
CA ASP A 85 3.58 -2.98 -24.78
C ASP A 85 2.29 -2.84 -23.95
N ALA A 86 2.40 -2.89 -22.61
CA ALA A 86 1.27 -2.68 -21.73
C ALA A 86 0.79 -1.22 -21.76
N THR A 87 -0.45 -1.00 -22.16
CA THR A 87 -1.07 0.33 -22.20
C THR A 87 -1.65 0.71 -20.83
N TYR A 88 -1.45 1.97 -20.42
CA TYR A 88 -2.05 2.50 -19.20
C TYR A 88 -3.53 2.87 -19.45
N HIS A 89 -4.43 2.31 -18.65
CA HIS A 89 -5.87 2.55 -18.73
C HIS A 89 -6.44 3.29 -17.52
N GLY A 90 -5.61 3.59 -16.51
CA GLY A 90 -5.99 4.28 -15.28
C GLY A 90 -5.54 3.54 -14.02
N SER A 91 -5.69 4.18 -12.88
CA SER A 91 -5.34 3.63 -11.56
C SER A 91 -6.15 4.32 -10.47
N THR A 92 -6.07 3.81 -9.25
CA THR A 92 -6.62 4.47 -8.06
C THR A 92 -5.54 5.03 -7.15
N GLY A 93 -4.30 5.16 -7.64
CA GLY A 93 -3.17 5.63 -6.83
C GLY A 93 -3.38 7.00 -6.17
N ASP A 94 -4.26 7.83 -6.74
CA ASP A 94 -4.66 9.12 -6.17
C ASP A 94 -5.90 9.04 -5.27
N LEU A 95 -6.48 7.84 -5.10
CA LEU A 95 -7.67 7.62 -4.29
C LEU A 95 -7.31 6.93 -2.97
N ALA A 96 -8.01 7.30 -1.91
CA ALA A 96 -7.93 6.56 -0.65
C ALA A 96 -8.78 5.29 -0.74
N LEU A 97 -8.17 4.16 -1.00
CA LEU A 97 -8.85 2.87 -0.96
C LEU A 97 -9.24 2.53 0.49
N VAL A 98 -10.44 1.98 0.69
CA VAL A 98 -10.91 1.47 1.99
C VAL A 98 -10.03 0.30 2.45
N SER A 99 -9.64 -0.55 1.51
CA SER A 99 -8.70 -1.64 1.72
C SER A 99 -7.65 -1.65 0.61
N PRO A 100 -6.39 -2.03 0.88
CA PRO A 100 -5.37 -2.08 -0.15
C PRO A 100 -5.75 -2.98 -1.32
N ALA A 101 -5.32 -2.60 -2.54
CA ALA A 101 -5.34 -3.47 -3.70
C ALA A 101 -4.53 -4.74 -3.43
N ARG A 102 -5.00 -5.89 -3.92
CA ARG A 102 -4.42 -7.22 -3.61
C ARG A 102 -4.10 -8.03 -4.85
N ALA A 103 -4.93 -7.97 -5.86
CA ALA A 103 -4.78 -8.79 -7.06
C ALA A 103 -5.27 -8.06 -8.29
N MET A 104 -4.66 -8.32 -9.45
CA MET A 104 -5.07 -7.78 -10.72
C MET A 104 -5.17 -8.87 -11.80
N ALA A 105 -6.01 -8.61 -12.81
CA ALA A 105 -6.11 -9.46 -13.97
C ALA A 105 -6.32 -8.61 -15.23
N ALA A 106 -5.65 -8.95 -16.32
CA ALA A 106 -5.82 -8.28 -17.61
C ALA A 106 -7.06 -8.81 -18.35
N THR A 107 -7.68 -7.97 -19.17
CA THR A 107 -8.68 -8.44 -20.14
C THR A 107 -7.99 -9.23 -21.25
N ARG A 108 -8.75 -10.16 -21.86
CA ARG A 108 -8.21 -10.99 -22.96
C ARG A 108 -7.77 -10.17 -24.18
N SER A 109 -8.45 -9.03 -24.42
CA SER A 109 -8.09 -8.08 -25.47
C SER A 109 -6.75 -7.38 -25.20
N GLY A 110 -6.32 -7.31 -23.92
CA GLY A 110 -5.19 -6.48 -23.47
C GLY A 110 -5.50 -4.98 -23.47
N GLN A 111 -6.78 -4.59 -23.60
CA GLN A 111 -7.21 -3.19 -23.60
C GLN A 111 -7.81 -2.74 -22.26
N GLY A 112 -7.62 -3.52 -21.22
CA GLY A 112 -8.07 -3.19 -19.88
C GLY A 112 -7.61 -4.19 -18.84
N TYR A 113 -7.96 -3.90 -17.60
CA TYR A 113 -7.69 -4.76 -16.47
C TYR A 113 -8.66 -4.50 -15.31
N TRP A 114 -8.83 -5.49 -14.50
CA TRP A 114 -9.46 -5.40 -13.18
C TRP A 114 -8.41 -5.45 -12.11
N PHE A 115 -8.70 -4.85 -10.96
CA PHE A 115 -8.06 -5.25 -9.72
C PHE A 115 -9.07 -5.30 -8.57
N ALA A 116 -8.79 -6.15 -7.58
CA ALA A 116 -9.58 -6.33 -6.38
C ALA A 116 -8.84 -5.79 -5.16
N ALA A 117 -9.56 -5.09 -4.29
CA ALA A 117 -9.11 -4.68 -2.97
C ALA A 117 -9.46 -5.75 -1.92
N GLY A 118 -8.80 -5.71 -0.78
CA GLY A 118 -8.96 -6.72 0.28
C GLY A 118 -10.36 -6.76 0.90
N ASP A 119 -11.15 -5.68 0.81
CA ASP A 119 -12.57 -5.61 1.21
C ASP A 119 -13.52 -6.22 0.19
N GLY A 120 -13.00 -6.69 -0.95
CA GLY A 120 -13.79 -7.22 -2.04
C GLY A 120 -14.27 -6.18 -3.05
N GLY A 121 -13.85 -4.92 -2.92
CA GLY A 121 -14.06 -3.87 -3.93
C GLY A 121 -13.36 -4.25 -5.23
N VAL A 122 -14.02 -4.04 -6.38
CA VAL A 122 -13.49 -4.30 -7.71
C VAL A 122 -13.42 -2.99 -8.48
N PHE A 123 -12.26 -2.72 -9.08
CA PHE A 123 -11.99 -1.55 -9.91
C PHE A 123 -11.72 -2.01 -11.34
N THR A 124 -12.28 -1.29 -12.31
CA THR A 124 -12.26 -1.65 -13.74
C THR A 124 -11.66 -0.52 -14.56
N PHE A 125 -10.79 -0.85 -15.49
CA PHE A 125 -10.11 0.12 -16.35
C PHE A 125 -10.05 -0.37 -17.80
N GLY A 126 -10.11 0.58 -18.74
CA GLY A 126 -10.16 0.25 -20.15
C GLY A 126 -11.46 -0.45 -20.53
N ASP A 127 -11.36 -1.58 -21.22
CA ASP A 127 -12.51 -2.38 -21.63
C ASP A 127 -12.96 -3.45 -20.62
N ALA A 128 -12.40 -3.41 -19.40
CA ALA A 128 -12.77 -4.32 -18.32
C ALA A 128 -14.21 -4.03 -17.82
N GLY A 129 -15.14 -4.96 -18.03
CA GLY A 129 -16.53 -4.84 -17.59
C GLY A 129 -16.68 -4.99 -16.06
N TYR A 130 -17.56 -4.19 -15.45
CA TYR A 130 -17.93 -4.38 -14.06
C TYR A 130 -19.08 -5.38 -13.93
N HIS A 131 -18.87 -6.45 -13.16
CA HIS A 131 -19.85 -7.55 -12.99
C HIS A 131 -20.35 -7.67 -11.55
N GLY A 132 -19.87 -6.80 -10.64
CA GLY A 132 -20.22 -6.79 -9.23
C GLY A 132 -19.00 -6.82 -8.29
N SER A 133 -19.22 -6.70 -7.01
CA SER A 133 -18.16 -6.72 -5.99
C SER A 133 -18.64 -7.37 -4.70
N ALA A 134 -17.70 -7.75 -3.84
CA ALA A 134 -17.97 -8.26 -2.50
C ALA A 134 -17.84 -7.19 -1.41
N ALA A 135 -17.67 -5.91 -1.78
CA ALA A 135 -17.41 -4.81 -0.83
C ALA A 135 -18.55 -4.56 0.19
N GLU A 136 -19.79 -4.91 -0.18
CA GLU A 136 -20.94 -4.78 0.71
C GLU A 136 -21.18 -6.04 1.57
N LEU A 137 -20.42 -7.10 1.34
CA LEU A 137 -20.54 -8.33 2.10
C LEU A 137 -19.68 -8.27 3.38
N ALA A 138 -20.18 -8.87 4.45
CA ALA A 138 -19.39 -9.06 5.66
C ALA A 138 -18.39 -10.22 5.42
N LEU A 139 -17.24 -9.90 4.84
CA LEU A 139 -16.20 -10.90 4.59
C LEU A 139 -15.54 -11.36 5.90
N ASN A 140 -15.38 -12.66 6.08
CA ASN A 140 -14.65 -13.23 7.22
C ASN A 140 -13.13 -12.96 7.11
N LYS A 141 -12.61 -12.94 5.89
CA LYS A 141 -11.20 -12.72 5.57
C LYS A 141 -11.08 -11.88 4.29
N PRO A 142 -9.96 -11.14 4.12
CA PRO A 142 -9.77 -10.29 2.96
C PRO A 142 -9.69 -11.08 1.66
N VAL A 143 -10.15 -10.46 0.56
CA VAL A 143 -9.93 -10.94 -0.80
C VAL A 143 -8.43 -10.86 -1.12
N VAL A 144 -7.92 -11.89 -1.78
CA VAL A 144 -6.51 -12.05 -2.16
C VAL A 144 -6.31 -12.43 -3.62
N GLY A 145 -7.40 -12.64 -4.38
CA GLY A 145 -7.33 -13.02 -5.79
C GLY A 145 -8.53 -12.57 -6.58
N ILE A 146 -8.31 -12.20 -7.86
CA ILE A 146 -9.32 -11.98 -8.88
C ILE A 146 -8.95 -12.80 -10.12
N LEU A 147 -9.93 -13.50 -10.70
CA LEU A 147 -9.73 -14.33 -11.88
C LEU A 147 -10.89 -14.10 -12.86
N PRO A 148 -10.67 -13.52 -14.05
CA PRO A 148 -11.72 -13.37 -15.05
C PRO A 148 -12.06 -14.70 -15.71
N THR A 149 -13.32 -14.82 -16.17
CA THR A 149 -13.74 -15.92 -17.04
C THR A 149 -13.09 -15.80 -18.41
N GLU A 150 -13.08 -16.91 -19.16
CA GLU A 150 -12.54 -16.90 -20.52
C GLU A 150 -13.28 -15.96 -21.49
N THR A 151 -14.56 -15.73 -21.22
CA THR A 151 -15.41 -14.80 -22.00
C THR A 151 -15.14 -13.33 -21.66
N GLY A 152 -14.59 -13.07 -20.43
CA GLY A 152 -14.51 -11.73 -19.85
C GLY A 152 -15.87 -11.20 -19.36
N GLY A 153 -16.93 -12.03 -19.38
CA GLY A 153 -18.28 -11.68 -18.92
C GLY A 153 -18.49 -11.88 -17.41
N GLY A 154 -17.44 -12.23 -16.68
CA GLY A 154 -17.47 -12.41 -15.23
C GLY A 154 -16.10 -12.65 -14.63
N TYR A 155 -16.07 -12.83 -13.32
CA TYR A 155 -14.85 -13.16 -12.56
C TYR A 155 -15.17 -13.85 -11.24
N TRP A 156 -14.17 -14.56 -10.72
CA TRP A 156 -14.15 -15.07 -9.35
C TRP A 156 -13.31 -14.13 -8.47
N LEU A 157 -13.78 -13.85 -7.24
CA LEU A 157 -12.97 -13.31 -6.17
C LEU A 157 -12.71 -14.41 -5.14
N VAL A 158 -11.49 -14.44 -4.61
CA VAL A 158 -11.08 -15.43 -3.61
C VAL A 158 -10.58 -14.74 -2.36
N ALA A 159 -11.16 -15.10 -1.21
CA ALA A 159 -10.71 -14.64 0.10
C ALA A 159 -9.65 -15.55 0.69
N SER A 160 -8.87 -15.05 1.66
CA SER A 160 -7.77 -15.80 2.25
C SER A 160 -8.19 -16.99 3.13
N ASP A 161 -9.47 -17.12 3.47
CA ASP A 161 -10.08 -18.33 4.06
C ASP A 161 -10.52 -19.35 3.00
N GLY A 162 -10.24 -19.08 1.72
CA GLY A 162 -10.61 -19.90 0.58
C GLY A 162 -12.07 -19.80 0.18
N GLY A 163 -12.81 -18.82 0.70
CA GLY A 163 -14.14 -18.41 0.21
C GLY A 163 -14.03 -17.92 -1.24
N VAL A 164 -14.96 -18.36 -2.11
CA VAL A 164 -15.01 -17.97 -3.51
C VAL A 164 -16.33 -17.29 -3.80
N PHE A 165 -16.27 -16.10 -4.40
CA PHE A 165 -17.42 -15.30 -4.82
C PHE A 165 -17.44 -15.23 -6.35
N THR A 166 -18.60 -15.44 -6.95
CA THR A 166 -18.79 -15.48 -8.40
C THR A 166 -19.58 -14.29 -8.89
N PHE A 167 -19.13 -13.64 -9.95
CA PHE A 167 -19.79 -12.49 -10.55
C PHE A 167 -19.91 -12.64 -12.08
N GLY A 168 -21.00 -12.09 -12.64
CA GLY A 168 -21.26 -12.23 -14.07
C GLY A 168 -21.52 -13.68 -14.47
N ASP A 169 -20.83 -14.16 -15.49
CA ASP A 169 -20.95 -15.54 -16.01
C ASP A 169 -20.01 -16.55 -15.32
N ALA A 170 -19.34 -16.16 -14.25
CA ALA A 170 -18.45 -17.05 -13.48
C ALA A 170 -19.22 -18.17 -12.78
N GLY A 171 -19.02 -19.41 -13.23
CA GLY A 171 -19.63 -20.60 -12.63
C GLY A 171 -18.98 -20.99 -11.27
N PHE A 172 -19.77 -21.37 -10.28
CA PHE A 172 -19.26 -21.87 -9.02
C PHE A 172 -18.88 -23.36 -9.15
N VAL A 173 -17.62 -23.69 -8.88
CA VAL A 173 -17.09 -25.08 -8.96
C VAL A 173 -16.56 -25.60 -7.63
N GLY A 174 -16.72 -24.81 -6.54
CA GLY A 174 -16.34 -25.19 -5.18
C GLY A 174 -15.56 -24.10 -4.44
N SER A 175 -15.43 -24.25 -3.14
CA SER A 175 -14.65 -23.34 -2.29
C SER A 175 -14.21 -24.04 -1.00
N LEU A 176 -13.32 -23.38 -0.24
CA LEU A 176 -12.96 -23.75 1.13
C LEU A 176 -13.69 -22.90 2.17
N GLY A 177 -14.50 -21.93 1.74
CA GLY A 177 -15.25 -21.06 2.62
C GLY A 177 -16.10 -21.84 3.63
N GLY A 178 -16.01 -21.45 4.90
CA GLY A 178 -16.67 -22.16 6.01
C GLY A 178 -15.95 -23.44 6.49
N GLN A 179 -14.85 -23.83 5.85
CA GLN A 179 -13.97 -24.90 6.32
C GLN A 179 -12.82 -24.34 7.14
N ALA A 180 -12.39 -25.07 8.17
CA ALA A 180 -11.19 -24.71 8.90
C ALA A 180 -9.95 -25.10 8.09
N ILE A 181 -9.36 -24.14 7.38
CA ILE A 181 -8.07 -24.34 6.71
C ILE A 181 -6.93 -23.93 7.66
N PRO A 182 -5.83 -24.72 7.70
CA PRO A 182 -4.74 -24.45 8.65
C PRO A 182 -3.91 -23.21 8.29
N ASP A 183 -3.84 -22.85 7.02
CA ASP A 183 -3.04 -21.73 6.51
C ASP A 183 -3.84 -20.92 5.48
N PRO A 184 -3.65 -19.58 5.42
CA PRO A 184 -4.40 -18.72 4.53
C PRO A 184 -4.07 -18.99 3.06
N ILE A 185 -5.08 -18.88 2.19
CA ILE A 185 -4.90 -18.84 0.74
C ILE A 185 -4.18 -17.54 0.37
N VAL A 186 -3.24 -17.65 -0.57
CA VAL A 186 -2.38 -16.55 -1.03
C VAL A 186 -2.37 -16.38 -2.54
N GLY A 187 -2.88 -17.35 -3.31
CA GLY A 187 -2.90 -17.28 -4.77
C GLY A 187 -4.02 -18.10 -5.38
N LEU A 188 -4.37 -17.71 -6.61
CA LEU A 188 -5.43 -18.30 -7.44
C LEU A 188 -4.93 -18.43 -8.87
N ALA A 189 -5.09 -19.62 -9.49
CA ALA A 189 -4.70 -19.86 -10.87
C ALA A 189 -5.82 -20.53 -11.67
N PRO A 190 -6.09 -20.10 -12.92
CA PRO A 190 -7.13 -20.65 -13.76
C PRO A 190 -6.81 -22.06 -14.24
N ARG A 191 -7.87 -22.77 -14.58
CA ARG A 191 -7.81 -23.90 -15.51
C ARG A 191 -8.74 -23.59 -16.69
N PRO A 192 -8.28 -23.64 -17.94
CA PRO A 192 -9.16 -23.56 -19.11
C PRO A 192 -10.35 -24.52 -19.01
N GLY A 193 -11.53 -24.04 -19.41
CA GLY A 193 -12.78 -24.80 -19.25
C GLY A 193 -13.51 -24.58 -17.93
N GLY A 194 -13.09 -23.59 -17.08
CA GLY A 194 -13.89 -23.09 -15.97
C GLY A 194 -13.55 -23.66 -14.58
N GLY A 195 -12.35 -24.22 -14.42
CA GLY A 195 -11.82 -24.60 -13.10
C GLY A 195 -10.77 -23.62 -12.56
N TYR A 196 -10.37 -23.81 -11.30
CA TYR A 196 -9.29 -23.06 -10.67
C TYR A 196 -8.57 -23.85 -9.61
N ARG A 197 -7.39 -23.39 -9.25
CA ARG A 197 -6.59 -23.88 -8.14
C ARG A 197 -6.31 -22.77 -7.18
N LEU A 198 -6.40 -23.06 -5.88
CA LEU A 198 -5.99 -22.17 -4.80
C LEU A 198 -4.70 -22.70 -4.21
N VAL A 199 -3.82 -21.84 -3.76
CA VAL A 199 -2.61 -22.22 -3.02
C VAL A 199 -2.59 -21.52 -1.67
N ASP A 200 -2.26 -22.24 -0.60
CA ASP A 200 -2.04 -21.66 0.71
C ASP A 200 -0.57 -21.25 0.93
N ARG A 201 -0.34 -20.52 1.99
CA ARG A 201 0.96 -19.97 2.38
C ARG A 201 2.08 -21.02 2.53
N VAL A 202 1.75 -22.26 2.88
CA VAL A 202 2.73 -23.34 3.01
C VAL A 202 2.88 -24.17 1.73
N GLY A 203 2.11 -23.84 0.68
CA GLY A 203 2.19 -24.46 -0.64
C GLY A 203 1.32 -25.70 -0.81
N ARG A 204 0.24 -25.87 -0.03
CA ARG A 204 -0.82 -26.84 -0.36
C ARG A 204 -1.67 -26.27 -1.48
N VAL A 205 -1.96 -27.08 -2.47
CA VAL A 205 -2.83 -26.71 -3.60
C VAL A 205 -4.18 -27.39 -3.45
N TYR A 206 -5.24 -26.63 -3.61
CA TYR A 206 -6.62 -27.07 -3.61
C TYR A 206 -7.20 -26.89 -5.01
N ALA A 207 -7.74 -27.93 -5.61
CA ALA A 207 -8.18 -27.94 -7.00
C ALA A 207 -9.70 -28.09 -7.09
N PHE A 208 -10.35 -27.18 -7.84
CA PHE A 208 -11.79 -27.14 -8.08
C PHE A 208 -12.03 -27.14 -9.59
N GLY A 209 -12.69 -28.19 -10.09
CA GLY A 209 -12.82 -28.36 -11.54
C GLY A 209 -11.47 -28.49 -12.29
N ALA A 210 -10.41 -28.82 -11.57
CA ALA A 210 -9.04 -28.89 -12.06
C ALA A 210 -8.28 -30.08 -11.41
N SER A 211 -7.21 -30.57 -12.06
CA SER A 211 -6.37 -31.63 -11.52
C SER A 211 -5.40 -31.14 -10.46
N TYR A 212 -5.22 -31.88 -9.37
CA TYR A 212 -4.12 -31.68 -8.43
C TYR A 212 -2.84 -32.28 -8.99
N LEU A 213 -1.78 -31.50 -9.10
CA LEU A 213 -0.51 -31.89 -9.72
C LEU A 213 0.68 -31.79 -8.74
N GLY A 214 0.41 -31.61 -7.45
CA GLY A 214 1.39 -31.52 -6.38
C GLY A 214 1.58 -30.11 -5.80
N GLY A 215 1.98 -30.04 -4.55
CA GLY A 215 2.25 -28.80 -3.82
C GLY A 215 3.74 -28.48 -3.69
N MET A 216 4.05 -27.53 -2.80
CA MET A 216 5.42 -27.07 -2.50
C MET A 216 5.76 -27.21 -1.00
N GLN A 217 4.96 -27.96 -0.25
CA GLN A 217 5.16 -28.12 1.19
C GLN A 217 6.57 -28.61 1.52
N GLY A 218 7.25 -27.89 2.42
CA GLY A 218 8.62 -28.22 2.85
C GLY A 218 9.71 -27.90 1.81
N ALA A 219 9.35 -27.49 0.59
CA ALA A 219 10.32 -27.15 -0.46
C ALA A 219 10.56 -25.64 -0.59
N CYS A 220 9.73 -24.80 0.02
CA CYS A 220 9.91 -23.35 0.11
C CYS A 220 10.66 -23.02 1.40
N ARG A 221 11.75 -22.26 1.31
CA ARG A 221 12.49 -21.75 2.49
C ARG A 221 11.82 -20.59 3.20
N GLY A 222 10.72 -20.11 2.66
CA GLY A 222 9.86 -19.06 3.19
C GLY A 222 8.41 -19.46 3.04
N GLU A 223 7.56 -18.51 2.69
CA GLU A 223 6.14 -18.74 2.40
C GLU A 223 5.92 -18.83 0.89
N VAL A 224 4.97 -19.62 0.43
CA VAL A 224 4.45 -19.52 -0.93
C VAL A 224 3.64 -18.23 -1.02
N THR A 225 3.81 -17.49 -2.09
CA THR A 225 3.20 -16.18 -2.29
C THR A 225 2.29 -16.10 -3.49
N ASP A 226 2.48 -16.98 -4.49
CA ASP A 226 1.67 -16.96 -5.69
C ASP A 226 1.68 -18.27 -6.45
N ILE A 227 0.72 -18.44 -7.38
CA ILE A 227 0.56 -19.55 -8.31
C ILE A 227 0.16 -19.02 -9.69
N ALA A 228 0.80 -19.52 -10.75
CA ALA A 228 0.45 -19.19 -12.14
C ALA A 228 0.25 -20.48 -12.94
N SER A 229 -0.81 -20.56 -13.75
CA SER A 229 -1.10 -21.72 -14.60
C SER A 229 -0.32 -21.70 -15.90
N SER A 230 0.03 -22.91 -16.41
CA SER A 230 0.39 -23.07 -17.82
C SER A 230 -0.82 -22.78 -18.72
N PRO A 231 -0.62 -22.37 -19.99
CA PRO A 231 -1.73 -22.10 -20.92
C PRO A 231 -2.64 -23.30 -21.17
N SER A 232 -2.13 -24.52 -21.08
CA SER A 232 -2.91 -25.75 -21.18
C SER A 232 -3.84 -25.97 -19.96
N GLY A 233 -3.47 -25.37 -18.81
CA GLY A 233 -4.11 -25.65 -17.52
C GLY A 233 -3.71 -27.00 -16.91
N GLU A 234 -2.85 -27.79 -17.56
CA GLU A 234 -2.35 -29.08 -17.05
C GLU A 234 -1.01 -28.96 -16.34
N GLY A 235 -0.58 -27.70 -16.05
CA GLY A 235 0.57 -27.37 -15.24
C GLY A 235 0.42 -26.05 -14.52
N TYR A 236 1.33 -25.79 -13.59
CA TYR A 236 1.44 -24.51 -12.87
C TYR A 236 2.80 -24.33 -12.23
N TRP A 237 3.12 -23.08 -11.93
CA TRP A 237 4.28 -22.70 -11.14
C TRP A 237 3.84 -22.16 -9.79
N LEU A 238 4.61 -22.47 -8.75
CA LEU A 238 4.45 -21.94 -7.40
C LEU A 238 5.65 -21.06 -7.06
N LEU A 239 5.39 -19.86 -6.58
CA LEU A 239 6.41 -18.88 -6.18
C LEU A 239 6.62 -18.94 -4.66
N CYS A 240 7.87 -19.01 -4.25
CA CYS A 240 8.29 -18.81 -2.88
C CYS A 240 8.68 -17.35 -2.62
N SER A 241 8.42 -16.83 -1.44
CA SER A 241 8.80 -15.47 -1.03
C SER A 241 10.29 -15.17 -1.18
N THR A 242 11.14 -16.19 -1.23
CA THR A 242 12.58 -16.11 -1.51
C THR A 242 12.92 -15.95 -3.00
N GLY A 243 11.92 -16.03 -3.90
CA GLY A 243 12.11 -15.99 -5.35
C GLY A 243 12.28 -17.37 -6.00
N ASP A 244 12.31 -18.44 -5.22
CA ASP A 244 12.34 -19.80 -5.78
C ASP A 244 11.01 -20.14 -6.45
N VAL A 245 11.06 -20.75 -7.63
CA VAL A 245 9.89 -21.21 -8.39
C VAL A 245 9.94 -22.72 -8.54
N ARG A 246 8.76 -23.37 -8.44
CA ARG A 246 8.59 -24.80 -8.66
C ARG A 246 7.50 -25.08 -9.69
N ALA A 247 7.86 -25.77 -10.75
CA ALA A 247 6.94 -26.26 -11.77
C ALA A 247 6.24 -27.56 -11.36
N ARG A 248 4.99 -27.72 -11.82
CA ARG A 248 4.16 -28.92 -11.66
C ARG A 248 3.42 -29.22 -12.95
N GLY A 249 3.11 -30.49 -13.18
CA GLY A 249 2.44 -30.94 -14.39
C GLY A 249 3.28 -30.70 -15.63
N ASP A 250 2.68 -30.13 -16.68
CA ASP A 250 3.34 -29.81 -17.95
C ASP A 250 4.09 -28.45 -17.95
N ALA A 251 4.05 -27.72 -16.85
CA ALA A 251 4.77 -26.46 -16.73
C ALA A 251 6.30 -26.68 -16.85
N PRO A 252 7.01 -26.01 -17.80
CA PRO A 252 8.45 -26.15 -17.93
C PRO A 252 9.20 -25.66 -16.69
N ASP A 253 10.37 -26.27 -16.38
CA ASP A 253 11.20 -25.89 -15.23
C ASP A 253 11.92 -24.55 -15.48
N LEU A 254 11.15 -23.47 -15.39
CA LEU A 254 11.65 -22.11 -15.50
C LEU A 254 12.11 -21.61 -14.12
N ARG A 255 13.31 -21.02 -14.07
CA ARG A 255 13.94 -20.57 -12.84
C ARG A 255 14.32 -19.09 -12.94
N PRO A 256 13.37 -18.16 -12.77
CA PRO A 256 13.67 -16.74 -12.73
C PRO A 256 14.66 -16.47 -11.59
N ARG A 257 15.68 -15.65 -11.87
CA ARG A 257 16.72 -15.29 -10.89
C ARG A 257 16.39 -13.95 -10.25
N LEU A 258 15.31 -13.92 -9.49
CA LEU A 258 14.90 -12.72 -8.79
C LEU A 258 15.91 -12.38 -7.69
N GLN A 259 16.48 -11.18 -7.78
CA GLN A 259 17.42 -10.67 -6.78
C GLN A 259 16.68 -9.74 -5.81
N LEU A 260 16.40 -10.24 -4.64
CA LEU A 260 15.71 -9.49 -3.60
C LEU A 260 16.73 -8.79 -2.70
N SER A 261 16.50 -7.51 -2.42
CA SER A 261 17.21 -6.78 -1.38
C SER A 261 16.68 -7.18 0.01
N ALA A 262 17.43 -6.84 1.07
CA ALA A 262 16.97 -7.07 2.43
C ALA A 262 15.58 -6.44 2.65
N GLY A 263 14.66 -7.19 3.25
CA GLY A 263 13.28 -6.77 3.47
C GLY A 263 12.35 -6.86 2.27
N GLN A 264 12.83 -7.21 1.07
CA GLN A 264 11.98 -7.52 -0.08
C GLN A 264 11.62 -9.00 -0.10
N ARG A 265 10.47 -9.31 -0.70
CA ARG A 265 10.05 -10.68 -0.98
C ARG A 265 9.49 -10.79 -2.39
N ALA A 266 9.50 -11.98 -2.97
CA ALA A 266 8.77 -12.26 -4.19
C ALA A 266 7.26 -12.27 -3.88
N VAL A 267 6.45 -11.68 -4.77
CA VAL A 267 5.02 -11.45 -4.53
C VAL A 267 4.12 -11.81 -5.70
N GLY A 268 4.62 -11.93 -6.92
CA GLY A 268 3.79 -12.21 -8.08
C GLY A 268 4.49 -12.98 -9.18
N LEU A 269 3.72 -13.80 -9.91
CA LEU A 269 4.09 -14.52 -11.11
C LEU A 269 3.18 -14.16 -12.28
N ALA A 270 3.76 -13.99 -13.47
CA ALA A 270 3.01 -13.91 -14.71
C ALA A 270 3.67 -14.79 -15.78
N THR A 271 2.88 -15.39 -16.65
CA THR A 271 3.35 -16.28 -17.72
C THR A 271 3.21 -15.61 -19.08
N THR A 272 4.12 -15.96 -20.00
CA THR A 272 3.93 -15.65 -21.41
C THR A 272 2.79 -16.50 -22.00
N PRO A 273 2.08 -16.02 -23.05
CA PRO A 273 0.97 -16.75 -23.65
C PRO A 273 1.37 -18.13 -24.26
N ASP A 274 2.63 -18.30 -24.61
CA ASP A 274 3.18 -19.57 -25.11
C ASP A 274 3.53 -20.56 -23.98
N GLY A 275 3.46 -20.09 -22.71
CA GLY A 275 3.83 -20.89 -21.54
C GLY A 275 5.30 -21.26 -21.43
N GLN A 276 6.15 -20.70 -22.31
CA GLN A 276 7.59 -20.96 -22.30
C GLN A 276 8.38 -19.87 -21.59
N GLY A 277 7.70 -18.84 -21.07
CA GLY A 277 8.27 -17.73 -20.33
C GLY A 277 7.52 -17.43 -19.04
N LEU A 278 8.25 -16.89 -18.06
CA LEU A 278 7.76 -16.56 -16.74
C LEU A 278 8.44 -15.31 -16.22
N TRP A 279 7.68 -14.40 -15.66
CA TRP A 279 8.17 -13.28 -14.85
C TRP A 279 7.91 -13.56 -13.39
N ALA A 280 8.92 -13.38 -12.55
CA ALA A 280 8.79 -13.29 -11.11
C ALA A 280 9.01 -11.86 -10.66
N MET A 281 8.14 -11.36 -9.80
CA MET A 281 8.15 -9.99 -9.30
C MET A 281 8.46 -9.95 -7.80
N GLY A 282 9.35 -9.02 -7.42
CA GLY A 282 9.58 -8.63 -6.03
C GLY A 282 8.66 -7.49 -5.60
N SER A 283 8.50 -7.30 -4.29
CA SER A 283 7.63 -6.26 -3.72
C SER A 283 8.02 -4.81 -4.06
N GLY A 284 9.18 -4.59 -4.68
CA GLY A 284 9.65 -3.27 -5.12
C GLY A 284 10.16 -2.36 -3.99
N VAL A 285 9.42 -2.21 -2.93
CA VAL A 285 9.85 -1.63 -1.66
C VAL A 285 10.24 -2.75 -0.70
N ALA A 286 11.25 -2.52 0.13
CA ALA A 286 11.45 -3.35 1.28
C ALA A 286 10.13 -3.33 2.05
N LEU A 287 9.38 -4.44 2.00
CA LEU A 287 8.36 -4.64 3.02
C LEU A 287 9.15 -4.56 4.31
N ALA A 288 8.87 -3.54 5.11
CA ALA A 288 9.49 -3.45 6.41
C ALA A 288 9.24 -4.78 7.10
N HIS A 289 10.18 -5.72 6.98
CA HIS A 289 10.38 -6.64 8.06
C HIS A 289 10.53 -5.71 9.25
N VAL A 290 9.67 -5.87 10.21
CA VAL A 290 10.02 -5.51 11.57
C VAL A 290 11.31 -6.29 11.79
N ASP A 291 12.43 -5.63 11.51
CA ASP A 291 13.71 -6.17 11.87
C ASP A 291 13.69 -6.08 13.41
N GLU A 292 13.42 -7.24 14.04
CA GLU A 292 13.51 -7.36 15.50
C GLU A 292 14.86 -6.92 16.02
N THR A 293 15.83 -6.63 15.14
CA THR A 293 17.16 -6.15 15.46
C THR A 293 17.27 -4.61 15.53
N ILE A 294 16.23 -3.82 15.12
CA ILE A 294 16.14 -2.39 15.46
C ILE A 294 15.29 -2.27 16.74
N SER A 295 15.73 -2.89 17.79
CA SER A 295 15.15 -2.79 19.12
C SER A 295 15.85 -1.65 19.86
N GLY A 296 15.30 -0.43 19.70
CA GLY A 296 15.46 0.59 20.73
C GLY A 296 14.26 0.49 21.67
N PRO A 297 14.36 0.99 22.91
CA PRO A 297 13.24 1.03 23.82
C PRO A 297 12.13 1.91 23.24
N HIS A 298 10.93 1.35 23.13
CA HIS A 298 9.71 2.06 22.80
C HIS A 298 8.54 1.47 23.59
N ALA A 299 7.54 2.29 23.86
CA ALA A 299 6.34 1.90 24.58
C ALA A 299 5.09 2.42 23.86
N PHE A 300 3.93 1.86 24.18
CA PHE A 300 2.66 2.24 23.58
C PHE A 300 1.68 2.70 24.64
N LEU A 301 0.99 3.84 24.38
CA LEU A 301 -0.02 4.42 25.26
C LEU A 301 -1.15 3.45 25.62
N ALA A 302 -1.51 2.57 24.70
CA ALA A 302 -2.56 1.58 24.94
C ALA A 302 -2.28 0.31 24.13
N VAL A 303 -2.49 -0.84 24.80
CA VAL A 303 -2.33 -2.17 24.21
C VAL A 303 -3.62 -2.96 24.43
N SER A 304 -4.09 -3.67 23.42
CA SER A 304 -5.24 -4.54 23.51
C SER A 304 -4.96 -5.87 22.82
N GLY A 305 -5.14 -6.98 23.54
CA GLY A 305 -4.85 -8.32 23.03
C GLY A 305 -3.38 -8.53 22.60
N GLY A 306 -2.42 -7.84 23.25
CA GLY A 306 -0.98 -7.92 22.92
C GLY A 306 -0.55 -7.02 21.76
N ALA A 307 -1.46 -6.28 21.11
CA ALA A 307 -1.14 -5.35 20.03
C ALA A 307 -1.42 -3.90 20.42
N PRO A 308 -0.63 -2.92 19.95
CA PRO A 308 -0.87 -1.51 20.24
C PRO A 308 -2.19 -1.02 19.62
N VAL A 309 -2.90 -0.16 20.35
CA VAL A 309 -4.05 0.58 19.81
C VAL A 309 -3.52 1.65 18.86
N ARG A 310 -4.01 1.64 17.62
CA ARG A 310 -3.48 2.47 16.54
C ARG A 310 -4.59 3.13 15.74
N TRP A 311 -4.24 4.10 14.93
CA TRP A 311 -5.12 4.69 13.94
C TRP A 311 -5.54 3.66 12.89
N SER A 312 -6.68 3.90 12.24
CA SER A 312 -7.03 3.16 11.03
C SER A 312 -6.06 3.57 9.92
N PRO A 313 -5.28 2.65 9.34
CA PRO A 313 -4.35 3.00 8.27
C PRO A 313 -5.07 3.22 6.92
N CYS A 314 -6.38 2.96 6.87
CA CYS A 314 -7.18 2.93 5.66
C CYS A 314 -7.73 4.28 5.24
N LEU A 315 -7.74 5.24 6.14
CA LEU A 315 -8.24 6.59 5.87
C LEU A 315 -7.13 7.61 6.13
N PRO A 316 -7.04 8.65 5.30
CA PRO A 316 -6.16 9.76 5.63
C PRO A 316 -6.55 10.34 6.99
N LEU A 317 -5.56 10.62 7.81
CA LEU A 317 -5.78 11.36 9.04
C LEU A 317 -5.90 12.85 8.71
N SER A 318 -6.94 13.48 9.18
CA SER A 318 -7.05 14.92 9.11
C SER A 318 -6.24 15.56 10.24
N TRP A 319 -5.49 16.64 9.95
CA TRP A 319 -4.95 17.46 11.00
C TRP A 319 -5.52 18.88 10.92
N ALA A 320 -5.73 19.49 12.05
CA ALA A 320 -6.33 20.81 12.14
C ALA A 320 -5.57 21.67 13.16
N LEU A 321 -5.64 22.98 12.99
CA LEU A 321 -5.16 23.95 13.97
C LEU A 321 -6.30 24.50 14.80
N ALA A 322 -6.06 24.79 16.06
CA ALA A 322 -6.96 25.64 16.83
C ALA A 322 -7.00 27.07 16.25
N ASP A 323 -8.18 27.72 16.26
CA ASP A 323 -8.38 29.02 15.64
C ASP A 323 -7.44 30.10 16.19
N ASP A 324 -7.04 29.97 17.46
CA ASP A 324 -6.19 30.89 18.20
C ASP A 324 -4.69 30.54 18.17
N SER A 325 -4.29 29.64 17.28
CA SER A 325 -2.88 29.28 17.05
C SER A 325 -2.08 30.47 16.49
N PRO A 326 -0.81 30.65 16.88
CA PRO A 326 0.01 31.78 16.48
C PRO A 326 0.29 31.81 14.97
N ASP A 327 0.72 32.97 14.47
CA ASP A 327 1.19 33.13 13.09
C ASP A 327 2.41 32.21 12.87
N GLY A 328 2.46 31.52 11.71
CA GLY A 328 3.50 30.54 11.39
C GLY A 328 3.24 29.12 11.91
N ALA A 329 2.26 28.91 12.79
CA ALA A 329 1.90 27.60 13.31
C ALA A 329 1.52 26.59 12.19
N GLU A 330 0.83 27.04 11.15
CA GLU A 330 0.41 26.18 10.04
C GLU A 330 1.60 25.59 9.30
N GLN A 331 2.62 26.39 9.04
CA GLN A 331 3.84 25.92 8.41
C GLN A 331 4.57 24.91 9.32
N LEU A 332 4.80 25.25 10.58
CA LEU A 332 5.50 24.38 11.54
C LEU A 332 4.79 23.03 11.69
N VAL A 333 3.48 23.04 11.88
CA VAL A 333 2.69 21.80 12.07
C VAL A 333 2.60 21.01 10.78
N GLY A 334 2.45 21.67 9.62
CA GLY A 334 2.48 21.04 8.31
C GLY A 334 3.79 20.28 8.06
N GLU A 335 4.92 20.92 8.33
CA GLU A 335 6.25 20.30 8.23
C GLU A 335 6.39 19.05 9.14
N ALA A 336 5.80 19.08 10.36
CA ALA A 336 5.79 17.91 11.25
C ALA A 336 4.99 16.74 10.68
N PHE A 337 3.81 17.02 10.09
CA PHE A 337 3.00 15.97 9.49
C PHE A 337 3.60 15.42 8.20
N ASP A 338 4.23 16.25 7.38
CA ASP A 338 4.99 15.80 6.19
C ASP A 338 6.17 14.92 6.60
N TYR A 339 6.87 15.32 7.66
CA TYR A 339 7.95 14.52 8.24
C TYR A 339 7.46 13.15 8.71
N LEU A 340 6.33 13.08 9.41
CA LEU A 340 5.74 11.82 9.89
C LEU A 340 5.20 10.97 8.74
N ALA A 341 4.57 11.57 7.73
CA ALA A 341 4.11 10.86 6.54
C ALA A 341 5.23 10.07 5.88
N GLY A 342 6.39 10.70 5.69
CA GLY A 342 7.58 10.05 5.12
C GLY A 342 8.16 8.91 5.95
N ARG A 343 7.84 8.82 7.25
CA ARG A 343 8.39 7.81 8.17
C ARG A 343 7.41 6.71 8.56
N THR A 344 6.13 7.00 8.51
CA THR A 344 5.08 6.08 8.95
C THR A 344 4.28 5.49 7.80
N GLY A 345 4.31 6.13 6.62
CA GLY A 345 3.42 5.79 5.51
C GLY A 345 1.95 6.18 5.77
N LEU A 346 1.64 6.79 6.91
CA LEU A 346 0.32 7.37 7.15
C LEU A 346 0.14 8.60 6.27
N ARG A 347 -1.08 8.81 5.81
CA ARG A 347 -1.42 10.00 5.02
C ARG A 347 -2.10 11.02 5.93
N PHE A 348 -1.62 12.26 5.85
CA PHE A 348 -2.17 13.37 6.60
C PHE A 348 -2.69 14.44 5.64
N VAL A 349 -3.85 15.01 5.94
CA VAL A 349 -4.50 16.04 5.14
C VAL A 349 -4.84 17.21 6.04
N PHE A 350 -4.49 18.42 5.63
CA PHE A 350 -4.89 19.63 6.37
C PHE A 350 -6.39 19.83 6.29
N GLY A 351 -7.06 19.80 7.44
CA GLY A 351 -8.51 19.98 7.61
C GLY A 351 -8.92 21.41 7.94
N GLY A 352 -7.98 22.36 7.90
CA GLY A 352 -8.24 23.76 8.21
C GLY A 352 -8.11 24.09 9.70
N ARG A 353 -8.69 25.22 10.10
CA ARG A 353 -8.75 25.68 11.50
C ARG A 353 -10.09 25.32 12.12
N MET A 354 -10.11 25.11 13.42
CA MET A 354 -11.32 24.77 14.16
C MET A 354 -11.25 25.32 15.59
N PRO A 355 -12.42 25.69 16.20
CA PRO A 355 -12.42 26.14 17.59
C PRO A 355 -11.81 25.10 18.54
N ALA A 356 -11.01 25.55 19.51
CA ALA A 356 -10.38 24.68 20.51
C ALA A 356 -11.38 23.83 21.29
N ALA A 357 -12.59 24.34 21.52
CA ALA A 357 -13.68 23.62 22.21
C ALA A 357 -14.57 22.76 21.27
N ALA A 358 -14.32 22.77 19.94
CA ALA A 358 -15.17 22.03 19.01
C ALA A 358 -15.02 20.52 19.21
N PRO A 359 -16.11 19.73 19.04
CA PRO A 359 -16.02 18.28 19.03
C PRO A 359 -15.05 17.79 17.93
N MET A 360 -14.21 16.85 18.29
CA MET A 360 -13.21 16.29 17.37
C MET A 360 -13.85 15.25 16.43
N PRO A 361 -13.78 15.45 15.10
CA PRO A 361 -14.16 14.41 14.14
C PRO A 361 -13.30 13.14 14.30
N VAL A 362 -13.85 12.00 13.85
CA VAL A 362 -13.07 10.76 13.77
C VAL A 362 -11.95 10.91 12.73
N GLY A 363 -10.76 10.42 13.05
CA GLY A 363 -9.60 10.52 12.17
C GLY A 363 -8.90 11.89 12.21
N THR A 364 -9.15 12.72 13.24
CA THR A 364 -8.59 14.06 13.34
C THR A 364 -7.57 14.18 14.47
N ILE A 365 -6.45 14.83 14.18
CA ILE A 365 -5.46 15.30 15.14
C ILE A 365 -5.50 16.82 15.13
N ARG A 366 -5.90 17.46 16.25
CA ARG A 366 -5.88 18.91 16.39
C ARG A 366 -4.64 19.35 17.16
N VAL A 367 -4.01 20.44 16.73
CA VAL A 367 -2.89 21.11 17.42
C VAL A 367 -3.32 22.51 17.78
N GLY A 368 -3.09 22.89 19.04
CA GLY A 368 -3.41 24.23 19.52
C GLY A 368 -2.43 24.68 20.60
N TRP A 369 -2.46 25.95 20.93
CA TRP A 369 -1.67 26.56 21.98
C TRP A 369 -2.58 27.00 23.13
N THR A 370 -2.21 26.64 24.36
CA THR A 370 -3.00 26.98 25.55
C THR A 370 -2.10 27.20 26.77
N ASP A 371 -2.68 27.74 27.83
CA ASP A 371 -1.99 27.86 29.10
C ASP A 371 -1.90 26.46 29.75
N LEU A 372 -0.70 25.96 29.90
CA LEU A 372 -0.39 24.71 30.57
C LEU A 372 0.25 24.99 31.95
N ALA A 373 0.41 23.95 32.78
CA ALA A 373 1.17 24.08 34.02
C ALA A 373 2.60 24.57 33.74
N PRO A 374 3.21 25.36 34.64
CA PRO A 374 4.50 26.05 34.39
C PRO A 374 5.66 25.13 33.96
N THR A 375 5.60 23.85 34.28
CA THR A 375 6.60 22.84 33.90
C THR A 375 6.24 22.02 32.70
N GLN A 376 5.06 22.23 32.10
CA GLN A 376 4.53 21.43 31.00
C GLN A 376 4.62 22.23 29.70
N LEU A 377 5.31 21.70 28.69
CA LEU A 377 5.50 22.34 27.38
C LEU A 377 4.51 21.84 26.34
N GLY A 378 4.01 20.61 26.49
CA GLY A 378 3.03 20.00 25.61
C GLY A 378 2.18 18.97 26.34
N MET A 379 1.08 18.58 25.73
CA MET A 379 0.20 17.51 26.19
C MET A 379 -0.63 16.98 25.02
N ALA A 380 -0.56 15.68 24.77
CA ALA A 380 -1.44 15.01 23.85
C ALA A 380 -2.56 14.26 24.59
N THR A 381 -3.80 14.47 24.17
CA THR A 381 -4.96 13.75 24.71
C THR A 381 -5.61 12.95 23.59
N SER A 382 -5.41 11.65 23.61
CA SER A 382 -5.92 10.74 22.61
C SER A 382 -7.18 10.01 23.08
N ARG A 383 -8.10 9.77 22.15
CA ARG A 383 -9.34 9.02 22.38
C ARG A 383 -9.38 7.82 21.44
N ALA A 384 -9.75 6.67 21.98
CA ALA A 384 -9.98 5.45 21.21
C ALA A 384 -11.47 5.07 21.22
N HIS A 385 -11.87 4.24 20.26
CA HIS A 385 -13.20 3.64 20.20
C HIS A 385 -13.10 2.17 19.83
N LEU A 386 -14.11 1.40 20.20
CA LEU A 386 -14.21 0.00 19.83
C LEU A 386 -14.75 -0.12 18.40
N THR A 387 -14.10 -0.95 17.62
CA THR A 387 -14.57 -1.37 16.29
C THR A 387 -14.74 -2.88 16.27
N PRO A 388 -15.43 -3.46 15.27
CA PRO A 388 -15.48 -4.92 15.11
C PRO A 388 -14.11 -5.61 15.03
N TRP A 389 -13.09 -4.88 14.67
CA TRP A 389 -11.69 -5.36 14.56
C TRP A 389 -10.81 -4.96 15.76
N GLY A 390 -11.42 -4.60 16.88
CA GLY A 390 -10.73 -4.16 18.08
C GLY A 390 -10.66 -2.63 18.23
N PRO A 391 -10.05 -2.13 19.32
CA PRO A 391 -9.96 -0.71 19.59
C PRO A 391 -9.08 0.01 18.57
N ARG A 392 -9.53 1.21 18.14
CA ARG A 392 -8.80 2.10 17.23
C ARG A 392 -8.74 3.50 17.82
N MET A 393 -7.65 4.22 17.52
CA MET A 393 -7.57 5.66 17.81
C MET A 393 -8.68 6.39 17.05
N ARG A 394 -9.34 7.31 17.72
CA ARG A 394 -10.47 8.06 17.18
C ARG A 394 -10.08 9.49 16.85
N SER A 395 -9.49 10.17 17.80
CA SER A 395 -9.04 11.56 17.67
C SER A 395 -7.94 11.84 18.68
N SER A 396 -7.09 12.82 18.40
CA SER A 396 -6.09 13.31 19.34
C SER A 396 -6.06 14.83 19.35
N ASP A 397 -5.94 15.40 20.54
CA ASP A 397 -5.84 16.84 20.78
C ASP A 397 -4.48 17.13 21.39
N ILE A 398 -3.67 17.95 20.72
CA ILE A 398 -2.34 18.35 21.15
C ILE A 398 -2.42 19.80 21.63
N ALA A 399 -2.11 20.01 22.89
CA ALA A 399 -1.96 21.32 23.49
C ALA A 399 -0.45 21.62 23.64
N LEU A 400 0.00 22.72 23.08
CA LEU A 400 1.35 23.26 23.27
C LEU A 400 1.26 24.47 24.22
N ALA A 401 2.26 24.61 25.08
CA ALA A 401 2.27 25.71 26.05
C ALA A 401 2.41 27.08 25.34
N ARG A 402 1.54 28.02 25.71
CA ARG A 402 1.59 29.40 25.27
C ARG A 402 2.65 30.18 26.07
N ASP A 403 3.20 31.22 25.49
CA ASP A 403 4.11 32.17 26.18
C ASP A 403 5.40 31.55 26.81
N THR A 404 5.89 30.45 26.24
CA THR A 404 7.12 29.81 26.69
C THR A 404 8.40 30.51 26.27
N GLY A 405 8.31 31.50 25.35
CA GLY A 405 9.46 32.11 24.70
C GLY A 405 10.23 31.20 23.73
N LEU A 406 9.67 30.02 23.41
CA LEU A 406 10.25 29.10 22.42
C LEU A 406 9.99 29.61 20.99
N ALA A 407 11.00 29.53 20.14
CA ALA A 407 10.85 29.83 18.72
C ALA A 407 9.95 28.79 18.03
N LEU A 408 9.21 29.24 17.00
CA LEU A 408 8.41 28.35 16.15
C LEU A 408 9.30 27.68 15.08
N ASP A 409 10.24 26.86 15.56
CA ASP A 409 11.19 26.12 14.72
C ASP A 409 11.54 24.75 15.34
N TYR A 410 12.36 23.97 14.64
CA TYR A 410 12.85 22.65 15.09
C TYR A 410 14.24 22.69 15.73
N SER A 411 14.73 23.86 16.14
CA SER A 411 15.96 23.96 16.91
C SER A 411 15.81 23.33 18.31
N THR A 412 16.91 23.10 18.98
CA THR A 412 16.91 22.58 20.37
C THR A 412 16.19 23.50 21.37
N SER A 413 16.06 24.80 21.03
CA SER A 413 15.33 25.81 21.78
C SER A 413 13.95 26.12 21.22
N GLY A 414 13.54 25.44 20.15
CA GLY A 414 12.25 25.64 19.49
C GLY A 414 11.13 24.78 20.07
N VAL A 415 9.90 25.04 19.64
CA VAL A 415 8.71 24.25 20.00
C VAL A 415 8.58 22.97 19.16
N GLY A 416 9.28 22.89 18.02
CA GLY A 416 9.19 21.74 17.08
C GLY A 416 9.50 20.38 17.71
N PRO A 417 10.57 20.22 18.53
CA PRO A 417 10.83 18.96 19.23
C PRO A 417 9.72 18.59 20.22
N VAL A 418 9.10 19.57 20.89
CA VAL A 418 7.94 19.33 21.77
C VAL A 418 6.74 18.86 20.93
N LEU A 419 6.47 19.51 19.81
CA LEU A 419 5.41 19.13 18.87
C LEU A 419 5.61 17.69 18.37
N LEU A 420 6.82 17.31 17.96
CA LEU A 420 7.12 15.95 17.51
C LEU A 420 6.92 14.92 18.63
N HIS A 421 7.31 15.24 19.86
CA HIS A 421 7.06 14.40 21.05
C HIS A 421 5.56 14.17 21.25
N GLU A 422 4.76 15.23 21.26
CA GLU A 422 3.31 15.14 21.42
C GLU A 422 2.63 14.42 20.23
N LEU A 423 3.16 14.59 19.03
CA LEU A 423 2.72 13.82 17.86
C LEU A 423 3.06 12.32 17.99
N GLY A 424 4.16 11.97 18.64
CA GLY A 424 4.47 10.60 19.02
C GLY A 424 3.35 9.99 19.88
N HIS A 425 2.92 10.71 20.92
CA HIS A 425 1.76 10.31 21.73
C HIS A 425 0.45 10.28 20.94
N ALA A 426 0.22 11.29 20.12
CA ALA A 426 -0.97 11.31 19.27
C ALA A 426 -1.04 10.12 18.31
N LEU A 427 0.09 9.58 17.87
CA LEU A 427 0.16 8.38 17.05
C LEU A 427 0.07 7.08 17.88
N GLY A 428 0.33 7.12 19.19
CA GLY A 428 0.19 5.97 20.10
C GLY A 428 1.45 5.54 20.81
N LEU A 429 2.58 6.26 20.69
CA LEU A 429 3.76 6.02 21.49
C LEU A 429 3.57 6.49 22.93
N ASP A 430 4.17 5.78 23.88
CA ASP A 430 4.29 6.18 25.28
C ASP A 430 5.73 6.60 25.59
N HIS A 431 5.94 7.14 26.77
CA HIS A 431 7.25 7.48 27.28
C HIS A 431 8.16 6.27 27.43
N VAL A 432 9.47 6.52 27.31
CA VAL A 432 10.53 5.53 27.55
C VAL A 432 11.58 6.10 28.51
N ASP A 433 12.27 5.23 29.24
CA ASP A 433 13.32 5.60 30.19
C ASP A 433 14.73 5.77 29.55
N ASP A 434 14.77 5.95 28.21
CA ASP A 434 16.01 6.14 27.46
C ASP A 434 16.16 7.59 27.00
N PRO A 435 17.10 8.37 27.56
CA PRO A 435 17.30 9.77 27.20
C PRO A 435 17.82 9.98 25.77
N SER A 436 18.18 8.93 25.05
CA SER A 436 18.54 9.01 23.64
C SER A 436 17.31 9.02 22.70
N GLN A 437 16.10 8.79 23.21
CA GLN A 437 14.85 8.78 22.45
C GLN A 437 14.10 10.11 22.62
N LEU A 438 13.35 10.53 21.59
CA LEU A 438 12.51 11.72 21.66
C LEU A 438 11.36 11.54 22.66
N MET A 439 10.86 10.29 22.80
CA MET A 439 9.78 9.94 23.75
C MET A 439 10.27 9.82 25.19
N TYR A 440 11.49 10.26 25.50
CA TYR A 440 11.94 10.40 26.88
C TYR A 440 11.18 11.52 27.61
N THR A 441 10.88 11.33 28.89
CA THR A 441 9.99 12.23 29.67
C THR A 441 10.53 13.65 29.88
N ALA A 442 11.83 13.87 29.70
CA ALA A 442 12.46 15.17 29.94
C ALA A 442 12.94 15.80 28.62
N ARG A 443 12.80 17.13 28.51
CA ARG A 443 13.18 17.92 27.31
C ARG A 443 14.70 17.93 27.01
N SER A 444 15.53 17.32 27.81
CA SER A 444 16.99 17.26 27.62
C SER A 444 17.46 16.27 26.55
N GLY A 445 16.53 15.68 25.80
CA GLY A 445 16.77 14.65 24.78
C GLY A 445 16.98 15.21 23.37
N PRO A 446 16.97 14.31 22.38
CA PRO A 446 17.09 14.63 20.96
C PRO A 446 15.93 15.49 20.45
N THR A 447 16.18 16.17 19.34
CA THR A 447 15.17 17.00 18.64
C THR A 447 14.37 16.23 17.58
N ASP A 448 14.67 14.94 17.40
CA ASP A 448 14.08 14.06 16.40
C ASP A 448 13.87 12.65 16.95
N PHE A 449 12.95 11.89 16.36
CA PHE A 449 12.73 10.47 16.67
C PHE A 449 14.00 9.65 16.42
N ASN A 450 14.48 8.95 17.41
CA ASN A 450 15.60 8.03 17.30
C ASN A 450 15.19 6.57 17.05
N ALA A 451 16.12 5.64 17.16
CA ALA A 451 15.91 4.27 16.69
C ALA A 451 14.71 3.57 17.34
N GLY A 452 14.55 3.71 18.67
CA GLY A 452 13.42 3.15 19.42
C GLY A 452 12.09 3.78 19.04
N ASP A 453 12.02 5.12 19.04
CA ASP A 453 10.81 5.85 18.64
C ASP A 453 10.38 5.45 17.23
N ARG A 454 11.32 5.40 16.29
CA ARG A 454 11.05 4.98 14.89
C ARG A 454 10.61 3.52 14.79
N ALA A 455 11.11 2.64 15.66
CA ALA A 455 10.63 1.26 15.73
C ALA A 455 9.18 1.19 16.19
N GLY A 456 8.83 1.94 17.24
CA GLY A 456 7.46 2.06 17.72
C GLY A 456 6.51 2.67 16.70
N LEU A 457 6.89 3.77 16.03
CA LEU A 457 6.10 4.40 14.95
C LEU A 457 5.84 3.42 13.80
N ARG A 458 6.83 2.63 13.40
CA ARG A 458 6.64 1.58 12.37
C ARG A 458 5.65 0.50 12.82
N GLN A 459 5.68 0.08 14.08
CA GLN A 459 4.70 -0.88 14.60
C GLN A 459 3.28 -0.30 14.63
N LEU A 460 3.14 0.98 14.98
CA LEU A 460 1.85 1.68 14.97
C LEU A 460 1.29 1.86 13.56
N SER A 461 2.15 2.05 12.59
CA SER A 461 1.78 2.22 11.17
C SER A 461 1.84 0.93 10.35
N ALA A 462 2.31 -0.19 10.93
CA ALA A 462 2.38 -1.47 10.24
C ALA A 462 0.98 -1.93 9.78
N PHE A 463 0.84 -2.11 8.47
CA PHE A 463 -0.39 -2.56 7.83
C PHE A 463 -0.63 -4.05 8.11
N ASN A 464 -1.50 -4.36 9.04
CA ASN A 464 -2.11 -5.68 9.19
C ASN A 464 -3.59 -5.61 8.79
N GLY A 465 -3.82 -5.26 7.52
CA GLY A 465 -5.14 -5.29 6.90
C GLY A 465 -6.07 -4.14 7.34
N CYS A 466 -6.52 -3.37 6.40
CA CYS A 466 -7.79 -2.67 6.50
C CYS A 466 -8.93 -3.63 6.22
#